data_0e6a29d6aae6954790225dfbe755a481
#
_entry.id   0e6a29d6aae6954790225dfbe755a481
#
_cell.length_a   1.000
_cell.length_b   1.000
_cell.length_c   1.000
_cell.angle_alpha   90.00
_cell.angle_beta   90.00
_cell.angle_gamma   90.00
#
_symmetry.space_group_name_H-M   'P 1'
#
loop_
_entity.id
_entity.type
_entity.pdbx_description
1 polymer ?
#
loop_
_entity_poly.entity_id
_entity_poly.type
_entity_poly.pdbx_seq_one_letter_code
_entity_poly.pdbx_strand_id
1 'polypeptide(L)'
;MMNALIAQIEKAKPFFEKVSRNIYLRAIRDGFISAMPVVLFSSIFLLIAYVPNIFGFSWSASTEALIMKPYGYTMGILGVLVAGTTAKSLTDSFNRKLESTNQINFLSTMLASISGFLLLAADAVEGGGFANGFLGTKGLLTAFLAAFITVNIYNITVKNNVTIRMPEEVPPNISQVFKDIIPFTLVIVVLYGLDIVTRNIMGTNVAESIIKLFEPLFTAADGYLGITIIFGAYALFWFVGIHGPSIVEPAIAAITYANIETNFQLLQAGQHADKILTSGTQMFIVTMGGTGATLVVPFMFMWLSKSKRNKAIGRASVVPTFFGVNEPILFGAPIVLNPVFFVPFIFAPIANVWIFKFFVDVLGMNSFSVNLPWTTPGPLGIVIGTGFGLMSLVLALTLIVVDVVIYYPFFKVYDAQILEEEKAGVSSTDSLKEKVEGSFDTKKAKAVLASVDANENDPKVFENKIIEAKNVLVLCAGGGTSGLLANALNKAAAEYGAPVKAAAGSYGAHMDIMKDYDLVILAPQVASNYEDIKQDTDRLGVKLAKTQGGQYIKLTRDGQGALAFVQEQFED
;
A
#
# COMPACT_ATOMS: atom_id res chain seq x y z
N MET A 1 -29.00 12.14 -9.03
CA MET A 1 -27.62 12.62 -9.27
C MET A 1 -26.59 11.61 -8.72
N MET A 2 -26.67 11.22 -7.46
CA MET A 2 -25.75 10.24 -6.81
C MET A 2 -25.70 8.90 -7.54
N ASN A 3 -26.85 8.27 -7.83
CA ASN A 3 -26.90 6.99 -8.56
C ASN A 3 -26.32 7.08 -9.98
N ALA A 4 -26.46 8.25 -10.64
CA ALA A 4 -25.85 8.46 -11.95
C ALA A 4 -24.33 8.60 -11.86
N LEU A 5 -23.80 9.23 -10.81
CA LEU A 5 -22.38 9.34 -10.56
C LEU A 5 -21.76 7.99 -10.23
N ILE A 6 -22.39 7.20 -9.34
CA ILE A 6 -21.96 5.84 -9.02
C ILE A 6 -21.95 4.97 -10.28
N ALA A 7 -22.99 5.03 -11.12
CA ALA A 7 -23.03 4.28 -12.37
C ALA A 7 -21.93 4.70 -13.36
N GLN A 8 -21.54 5.97 -13.40
CA GLN A 8 -20.40 6.41 -14.23
C GLN A 8 -19.06 5.89 -13.69
N ILE A 9 -18.88 5.90 -12.37
CA ILE A 9 -17.68 5.36 -11.73
C ILE A 9 -17.58 3.84 -11.94
N GLU A 10 -18.70 3.12 -11.84
CA GLU A 10 -18.76 1.69 -12.17
C GLU A 10 -18.39 1.39 -13.61
N LYS A 11 -18.82 2.23 -14.57
CA LYS A 11 -18.38 2.11 -15.97
C LYS A 11 -16.87 2.32 -16.13
N ALA A 12 -16.28 3.19 -15.33
CA ALA A 12 -14.84 3.46 -15.34
C ALA A 12 -14.01 2.39 -14.58
N LYS A 13 -14.66 1.57 -13.73
CA LYS A 13 -13.99 0.54 -12.92
C LYS A 13 -13.10 -0.41 -13.72
N PRO A 14 -13.50 -0.96 -14.89
CA PRO A 14 -12.63 -1.83 -15.70
C PRO A 14 -11.36 -1.12 -16.18
N PHE A 15 -11.43 0.17 -16.46
CA PHE A 15 -10.26 0.98 -16.81
C PHE A 15 -9.28 1.08 -15.64
N PHE A 16 -9.76 1.40 -14.45
CA PHE A 16 -8.93 1.51 -13.25
C PHE A 16 -8.34 0.17 -12.81
N GLU A 17 -9.11 -0.91 -12.92
CA GLU A 17 -8.59 -2.28 -12.72
C GLU A 17 -7.47 -2.61 -13.71
N LYS A 18 -7.59 -2.21 -14.97
CA LYS A 18 -6.52 -2.37 -15.97
C LYS A 18 -5.26 -1.57 -15.61
N VAL A 19 -5.43 -0.35 -15.10
CA VAL A 19 -4.31 0.47 -14.62
C VAL A 19 -3.63 -0.18 -13.41
N SER A 20 -4.40 -0.66 -12.42
CA SER A 20 -3.83 -1.32 -11.23
C SER A 20 -3.11 -2.64 -11.55
N ARG A 21 -3.47 -3.29 -12.65
CA ARG A 21 -2.81 -4.52 -13.16
C ARG A 21 -1.60 -4.23 -14.05
N ASN A 22 -1.26 -2.96 -14.29
CA ASN A 22 -0.08 -2.63 -15.09
C ASN A 22 1.19 -3.10 -14.37
N ILE A 23 1.99 -3.94 -15.05
CA ILE A 23 3.18 -4.58 -14.47
C ILE A 23 4.25 -3.58 -14.03
N TYR A 24 4.37 -2.43 -14.70
CA TYR A 24 5.33 -1.38 -14.35
C TYR A 24 4.91 -0.62 -13.10
N LEU A 25 3.62 -0.22 -13.01
CA LEU A 25 3.09 0.44 -11.81
C LEU A 25 3.14 -0.50 -10.61
N ARG A 26 2.86 -1.79 -10.82
CA ARG A 26 3.00 -2.81 -9.78
C ARG A 26 4.46 -2.94 -9.33
N ALA A 27 5.41 -2.96 -10.27
CA ALA A 27 6.83 -3.06 -9.94
C ALA A 27 7.33 -1.87 -9.12
N ILE A 28 6.85 -0.64 -9.39
CA ILE A 28 7.12 0.53 -8.56
C ILE A 28 6.60 0.29 -7.13
N ARG A 29 5.31 -0.04 -7.00
CA ARG A 29 4.68 -0.27 -5.69
C ARG A 29 5.39 -1.35 -4.89
N ASP A 30 5.59 -2.52 -5.49
CA ASP A 30 6.14 -3.69 -4.80
C ASP A 30 7.63 -3.49 -4.50
N GLY A 31 8.36 -2.77 -5.36
CA GLY A 31 9.73 -2.32 -5.14
C GLY A 31 9.85 -1.41 -3.90
N PHE A 32 8.93 -0.46 -3.75
CA PHE A 32 8.87 0.38 -2.55
C PHE A 32 8.49 -0.40 -1.29
N ILE A 33 7.49 -1.28 -1.36
CA ILE A 33 7.11 -2.13 -0.22
C ILE A 33 8.32 -2.94 0.26
N SER A 34 9.11 -3.47 -0.65
CA SER A 34 10.34 -4.22 -0.32
C SER A 34 11.41 -3.33 0.34
N ALA A 35 11.45 -2.05 0.02
CA ALA A 35 12.36 -1.07 0.62
C ALA A 35 11.83 -0.43 1.92
N MET A 36 10.56 -0.65 2.30
CA MET A 36 9.92 -0.03 3.46
C MET A 36 10.68 -0.25 4.78
N PRO A 37 11.24 -1.45 5.08
CA PRO A 37 12.04 -1.65 6.29
C PRO A 37 13.22 -0.67 6.40
N VAL A 38 13.85 -0.33 5.27
CA VAL A 38 14.97 0.63 5.23
C VAL A 38 14.48 2.03 5.59
N VAL A 39 13.34 2.45 5.03
CA VAL A 39 12.74 3.76 5.29
C VAL A 39 12.35 3.91 6.76
N LEU A 40 11.67 2.91 7.33
CA LEU A 40 11.19 2.95 8.72
C LEU A 40 12.36 2.89 9.72
N PHE A 41 13.33 2.01 9.48
CA PHE A 41 14.52 1.92 10.32
C PHE A 41 15.31 3.21 10.34
N SER A 42 15.51 3.84 9.18
CA SER A 42 16.23 5.11 9.06
C SER A 42 15.60 6.24 9.88
N SER A 43 14.27 6.28 9.93
CA SER A 43 13.51 7.31 10.64
C SER A 43 13.75 7.27 12.16
N ILE A 44 14.12 6.13 12.73
CA ILE A 44 14.46 6.01 14.16
C ILE A 44 15.66 6.90 14.50
N PHE A 45 16.67 6.93 13.64
CA PHE A 45 17.87 7.76 13.85
C PHE A 45 17.56 9.24 13.77
N LEU A 46 16.65 9.66 12.88
CA LEU A 46 16.14 11.03 12.85
C LEU A 46 15.48 11.42 14.16
N LEU A 47 14.62 10.55 14.69
CA LEU A 47 13.95 10.82 15.96
C LEU A 47 14.95 10.93 17.12
N ILE A 48 15.93 10.02 17.20
CA ILE A 48 16.98 10.06 18.24
C ILE A 48 17.82 11.34 18.13
N ALA A 49 18.14 11.77 16.91
CA ALA A 49 18.98 12.94 16.67
C ALA A 49 18.25 14.25 17.04
N TYR A 50 16.97 14.39 16.66
CA TYR A 50 16.29 15.70 16.65
C TYR A 50 15.18 15.87 17.68
N VAL A 51 14.56 14.79 18.18
CA VAL A 51 13.54 14.91 19.24
C VAL A 51 14.06 15.57 20.52
N PRO A 52 15.29 15.29 21.00
CA PRO A 52 15.81 15.94 22.20
C PRO A 52 15.88 17.46 22.10
N ASN A 53 16.06 18.03 20.91
CA ASN A 53 16.14 19.48 20.69
C ASN A 53 14.85 20.19 21.14
N ILE A 54 13.71 19.53 21.06
CA ILE A 54 12.40 20.05 21.50
C ILE A 54 12.37 20.29 23.01
N PHE A 55 13.08 19.44 23.74
CA PHE A 55 13.21 19.54 25.21
C PHE A 55 14.40 20.39 25.64
N GLY A 56 15.01 21.15 24.72
CA GLY A 56 16.14 22.04 25.00
C GLY A 56 17.48 21.32 25.13
N PHE A 57 17.57 20.04 24.75
CA PHE A 57 18.81 19.28 24.71
C PHE A 57 19.28 19.09 23.27
N SER A 58 20.50 19.52 22.97
CA SER A 58 21.11 19.33 21.65
C SER A 58 22.36 18.46 21.76
N TRP A 59 22.49 17.49 20.86
CA TRP A 59 23.70 16.70 20.73
C TRP A 59 24.87 17.57 20.28
N SER A 60 26.10 17.19 20.64
CA SER A 60 27.26 17.78 19.98
C SER A 60 27.27 17.41 18.49
N ALA A 61 27.85 18.27 17.64
CA ALA A 61 27.92 18.02 16.19
C ALA A 61 28.57 16.66 15.84
N SER A 62 29.57 16.22 16.61
CA SER A 62 30.20 14.91 16.44
C SER A 62 29.29 13.76 16.82
N THR A 63 28.50 13.90 17.88
CA THR A 63 27.54 12.88 18.33
C THR A 63 26.37 12.81 17.35
N GLU A 64 25.84 13.96 16.92
CA GLU A 64 24.78 14.01 15.90
C GLU A 64 25.20 13.33 14.59
N ALA A 65 26.42 13.63 14.09
CA ALA A 65 26.96 12.99 12.91
C ALA A 65 27.10 11.46 13.08
N LEU A 66 27.45 10.98 14.29
CA LEU A 66 27.52 9.57 14.60
C LEU A 66 26.11 8.92 14.59
N ILE A 67 25.13 9.57 15.19
CA ILE A 67 23.73 9.09 15.20
C ILE A 67 23.16 9.06 13.78
N MET A 68 23.46 10.07 12.97
CA MET A 68 22.94 10.20 11.59
C MET A 68 23.68 9.33 10.57
N LYS A 69 24.82 8.74 10.91
CA LYS A 69 25.56 7.87 10.00
C LYS A 69 24.72 6.71 9.43
N PRO A 70 23.97 5.92 10.23
CA PRO A 70 23.11 4.87 9.68
C PRO A 70 22.03 5.41 8.73
N TYR A 71 21.47 6.60 9.00
CA TYR A 71 20.52 7.25 8.09
C TYR A 71 21.14 7.50 6.72
N GLY A 72 22.35 8.07 6.66
CA GLY A 72 23.06 8.32 5.40
C GLY A 72 23.37 7.05 4.60
N TYR A 73 23.62 5.93 5.28
CA TYR A 73 23.91 4.62 4.65
C TYR A 73 22.66 3.78 4.35
N THR A 74 21.47 4.29 4.64
CA THR A 74 20.18 3.66 4.36
C THR A 74 19.32 4.55 3.47
N MET A 75 18.76 5.65 3.98
CA MET A 75 17.99 6.61 3.18
C MET A 75 18.83 7.31 2.12
N GLY A 76 20.08 7.62 2.43
CA GLY A 76 21.01 8.28 1.48
C GLY A 76 21.32 7.45 0.23
N ILE A 77 21.03 6.15 0.23
CA ILE A 77 21.17 5.25 -0.91
C ILE A 77 19.86 4.58 -1.31
N LEU A 78 18.71 5.12 -0.91
CA LEU A 78 17.40 4.51 -1.16
C LEU A 78 17.15 4.27 -2.65
N GLY A 79 17.57 5.19 -3.53
CA GLY A 79 17.47 5.03 -4.98
C GLY A 79 18.20 3.80 -5.51
N VAL A 80 19.39 3.51 -4.97
CA VAL A 80 20.16 2.28 -5.31
C VAL A 80 19.37 1.02 -4.95
N LEU A 81 18.82 0.99 -3.73
CA LEU A 81 18.04 -0.15 -3.24
C LEU A 81 16.75 -0.34 -4.03
N VAL A 82 16.05 0.77 -4.32
CA VAL A 82 14.79 0.74 -5.09
C VAL A 82 15.04 0.36 -6.55
N ALA A 83 16.16 0.73 -7.16
CA ALA A 83 16.53 0.24 -8.49
C ALA A 83 16.59 -1.29 -8.54
N GLY A 84 17.19 -1.91 -7.52
CA GLY A 84 17.27 -3.37 -7.40
C GLY A 84 15.91 -4.01 -7.13
N THR A 85 15.17 -3.52 -6.13
CA THR A 85 13.89 -4.14 -5.72
C THR A 85 12.80 -3.97 -6.78
N THR A 86 12.77 -2.85 -7.49
CA THR A 86 11.86 -2.63 -8.63
C THR A 86 12.20 -3.56 -9.80
N ALA A 87 13.49 -3.74 -10.10
CA ALA A 87 13.93 -4.69 -11.12
C ALA A 87 13.52 -6.14 -10.77
N LYS A 88 13.69 -6.55 -9.51
CA LYS A 88 13.22 -7.87 -9.02
C LYS A 88 11.72 -8.04 -9.22
N SER A 89 10.91 -7.08 -8.79
CA SER A 89 9.46 -7.16 -8.89
C SER A 89 8.96 -7.19 -10.35
N LEU A 90 9.59 -6.40 -11.23
CA LEU A 90 9.26 -6.44 -12.66
C LEU A 90 9.69 -7.77 -13.31
N THR A 91 10.85 -8.30 -12.91
CA THR A 91 11.34 -9.60 -13.37
C THR A 91 10.35 -10.71 -13.01
N ASP A 92 9.84 -10.75 -11.79
CA ASP A 92 8.82 -11.71 -11.36
C ASP A 92 7.56 -11.60 -12.23
N SER A 93 7.15 -10.39 -12.57
CA SER A 93 5.99 -10.14 -13.42
C SER A 93 6.19 -10.65 -14.87
N PHE A 94 7.41 -10.58 -15.41
CA PHE A 94 7.72 -11.16 -16.72
C PHE A 94 7.88 -12.67 -16.65
N ASN A 95 8.51 -13.20 -15.60
CA ASN A 95 8.72 -14.64 -15.41
C ASN A 95 7.40 -15.42 -15.34
N ARG A 96 6.32 -14.81 -14.86
CA ARG A 96 4.97 -15.40 -14.90
C ARG A 96 4.51 -15.74 -16.32
N LYS A 97 5.01 -15.03 -17.32
CA LYS A 97 4.64 -15.20 -18.73
C LYS A 97 5.64 -16.02 -19.53
N LEU A 98 6.82 -16.27 -18.98
CA LEU A 98 7.87 -17.06 -19.60
C LEU A 98 7.74 -18.54 -19.21
N GLU A 99 8.27 -19.42 -20.04
CA GLU A 99 8.35 -20.85 -19.74
C GLU A 99 9.20 -21.08 -18.48
N SER A 100 8.82 -22.05 -17.66
CA SER A 100 9.52 -22.38 -16.40
C SER A 100 10.99 -22.76 -16.60
N THR A 101 11.35 -23.28 -17.78
CA THR A 101 12.71 -23.67 -18.17
C THR A 101 13.55 -22.52 -18.71
N ASN A 102 12.95 -21.37 -19.04
CA ASN A 102 13.63 -20.22 -19.66
C ASN A 102 13.25 -18.90 -18.96
N GLN A 103 13.55 -18.82 -17.69
CA GLN A 103 13.24 -17.64 -16.88
C GLN A 103 14.42 -16.67 -16.78
N ILE A 104 14.09 -15.42 -16.50
CA ILE A 104 15.06 -14.36 -16.24
C ILE A 104 15.58 -14.53 -14.79
N ASN A 105 16.88 -14.46 -14.63
CA ASN A 105 17.51 -14.47 -13.32
C ASN A 105 17.31 -13.12 -12.61
N PHE A 106 16.50 -13.10 -11.56
CA PHE A 106 16.18 -11.88 -10.82
C PHE A 106 17.40 -11.25 -10.15
N LEU A 107 18.36 -12.06 -9.67
CA LEU A 107 19.57 -11.53 -9.04
C LEU A 107 20.44 -10.80 -10.07
N SER A 108 20.56 -11.34 -11.28
CA SER A 108 21.29 -10.70 -12.37
C SER A 108 20.63 -9.36 -12.78
N THR A 109 19.29 -9.32 -12.90
CA THR A 109 18.58 -8.08 -13.19
C THR A 109 18.70 -7.04 -12.08
N MET A 110 18.69 -7.44 -10.81
CA MET A 110 18.94 -6.54 -9.68
C MET A 110 20.33 -5.89 -9.78
N LEU A 111 21.37 -6.70 -9.99
CA LEU A 111 22.75 -6.22 -10.11
C LEU A 111 22.93 -5.30 -11.32
N ALA A 112 22.36 -5.68 -12.47
CA ALA A 112 22.41 -4.89 -13.68
C ALA A 112 21.68 -3.53 -13.51
N SER A 113 20.51 -3.54 -12.86
CA SER A 113 19.73 -2.33 -12.59
C SER A 113 20.45 -1.39 -11.64
N ILE A 114 21.05 -1.91 -10.57
CA ILE A 114 21.85 -1.13 -9.63
C ILE A 114 23.06 -0.51 -10.34
N SER A 115 23.79 -1.31 -11.12
CA SER A 115 24.95 -0.82 -11.89
C SER A 115 24.54 0.25 -12.91
N GLY A 116 23.44 0.02 -13.60
CA GLY A 116 22.89 0.97 -14.55
C GLY A 116 22.39 2.26 -13.88
N PHE A 117 21.73 2.15 -12.73
CA PHE A 117 21.32 3.31 -11.94
C PHE A 117 22.52 4.18 -11.51
N LEU A 118 23.59 3.54 -11.05
CA LEU A 118 24.81 4.26 -10.68
C LEU A 118 25.43 5.02 -11.87
N LEU A 119 25.39 4.44 -13.07
CA LEU A 119 25.84 5.15 -14.29
C LEU A 119 25.00 6.40 -14.60
N LEU A 120 23.69 6.36 -14.31
CA LEU A 120 22.76 7.45 -14.59
C LEU A 120 22.73 8.55 -13.50
N ALA A 121 23.11 8.21 -12.26
CA ALA A 121 22.85 9.05 -11.08
C ALA A 121 24.10 9.44 -10.29
N ALA A 122 25.25 8.80 -10.51
CA ALA A 122 26.45 9.03 -9.73
C ALA A 122 27.58 9.56 -10.59
N ASP A 123 28.10 10.74 -10.23
CA ASP A 123 29.33 11.26 -10.81
C ASP A 123 30.53 10.76 -10.00
N ALA A 124 31.65 10.52 -10.67
CA ALA A 124 32.91 10.20 -10.00
C ALA A 124 33.42 11.42 -9.23
N VAL A 125 33.95 11.20 -8.03
CA VAL A 125 34.58 12.27 -7.23
C VAL A 125 36.08 12.12 -7.20
N GLU A 126 36.80 13.24 -7.08
CA GLU A 126 38.25 13.26 -6.92
C GLU A 126 38.67 12.47 -5.68
N GLY A 127 39.63 11.58 -5.83
CA GLY A 127 40.07 10.67 -4.75
C GLY A 127 39.39 9.31 -4.74
N GLY A 128 38.46 9.08 -5.65
CA GLY A 128 37.69 7.81 -5.81
C GLY A 128 36.36 7.82 -5.05
N GLY A 129 35.40 7.07 -5.56
CA GLY A 129 34.04 7.01 -5.04
C GLY A 129 33.03 7.67 -5.96
N PHE A 130 31.81 7.78 -5.46
CA PHE A 130 30.66 8.32 -6.19
C PHE A 130 30.02 9.49 -5.42
N ALA A 131 29.63 10.53 -6.16
CA ALA A 131 28.80 11.58 -5.61
C ALA A 131 27.44 11.00 -5.18
N ASN A 132 27.00 11.31 -3.97
CA ASN A 132 25.79 10.70 -3.37
C ASN A 132 24.51 11.53 -3.57
N GLY A 133 24.59 12.68 -4.24
CA GLY A 133 23.49 13.64 -4.35
C GLY A 133 22.18 13.08 -4.93
N PHE A 134 22.27 12.08 -5.79
CA PHE A 134 21.12 11.43 -6.43
C PHE A 134 21.00 9.93 -6.09
N LEU A 135 21.77 9.41 -5.14
CA LEU A 135 21.69 7.99 -4.76
C LEU A 135 20.49 7.69 -3.83
N GLY A 136 19.97 8.70 -3.14
CA GLY A 136 18.82 8.62 -2.25
C GLY A 136 17.48 8.86 -2.96
N THR A 137 16.58 9.54 -2.26
CA THR A 137 15.20 9.81 -2.71
C THR A 137 15.13 10.64 -4.00
N LYS A 138 16.06 11.55 -4.22
CA LYS A 138 16.12 12.35 -5.46
C LYS A 138 16.37 11.51 -6.71
N GLY A 139 16.99 10.34 -6.58
CA GLY A 139 17.23 9.41 -7.69
C GLY A 139 16.11 8.43 -7.99
N LEU A 140 14.99 8.45 -7.28
CA LEU A 140 13.94 7.41 -7.38
C LEU A 140 13.35 7.26 -8.78
N LEU A 141 13.06 8.36 -9.49
CA LEU A 141 12.56 8.29 -10.87
C LEU A 141 13.59 7.64 -11.81
N THR A 142 14.85 7.96 -11.62
CA THR A 142 15.97 7.36 -12.36
C THR A 142 16.13 5.88 -12.02
N ALA A 143 15.89 5.50 -10.76
CA ALA A 143 15.89 4.11 -10.31
C ALA A 143 14.82 3.28 -11.05
N PHE A 144 13.61 3.82 -11.20
CA PHE A 144 12.55 3.17 -11.98
C PHE A 144 12.92 3.06 -13.46
N LEU A 145 13.46 4.12 -14.04
CA LEU A 145 13.92 4.11 -15.43
C LEU A 145 14.98 3.02 -15.66
N ALA A 146 16.00 2.96 -14.80
CA ALA A 146 17.05 1.96 -14.85
C ALA A 146 16.48 0.54 -14.74
N ALA A 147 15.57 0.31 -13.78
CA ALA A 147 14.93 -0.99 -13.58
C ALA A 147 14.09 -1.40 -14.80
N PHE A 148 13.32 -0.48 -15.37
CA PHE A 148 12.47 -0.78 -16.53
C PHE A 148 13.28 -1.11 -17.76
N ILE A 149 14.30 -0.30 -18.08
CA ILE A 149 15.17 -0.57 -19.23
C ILE A 149 15.88 -1.91 -19.04
N THR A 150 16.46 -2.14 -17.86
CA THR A 150 17.17 -3.38 -17.53
C THR A 150 16.30 -4.61 -17.76
N VAL A 151 15.14 -4.67 -17.12
CA VAL A 151 14.31 -5.88 -17.17
C VAL A 151 13.71 -6.10 -18.54
N ASN A 152 13.39 -5.03 -19.29
CA ASN A 152 12.94 -5.19 -20.68
C ASN A 152 14.04 -5.76 -21.59
N ILE A 153 15.31 -5.32 -21.43
CA ILE A 153 16.44 -5.89 -22.18
C ILE A 153 16.59 -7.37 -21.84
N TYR A 154 16.56 -7.75 -20.56
CA TYR A 154 16.61 -9.16 -20.15
C TYR A 154 15.42 -9.95 -20.71
N ASN A 155 14.22 -9.42 -20.68
CA ASN A 155 13.04 -10.09 -21.23
C ASN A 155 13.18 -10.34 -22.75
N ILE A 156 13.67 -9.34 -23.49
CA ILE A 156 13.87 -9.46 -24.94
C ILE A 156 14.95 -10.50 -25.24
N THR A 157 16.08 -10.46 -24.55
CA THR A 157 17.20 -11.39 -24.78
C THR A 157 16.86 -12.82 -24.41
N VAL A 158 16.26 -13.03 -23.23
CA VAL A 158 15.88 -14.38 -22.76
C VAL A 158 14.78 -14.97 -23.64
N LYS A 159 13.71 -14.20 -23.93
CA LYS A 159 12.61 -14.65 -24.77
C LYS A 159 13.07 -15.07 -26.18
N ASN A 160 14.07 -14.38 -26.74
CA ASN A 160 14.60 -14.66 -28.08
C ASN A 160 15.84 -15.56 -28.03
N ASN A 161 16.21 -16.12 -26.88
CA ASN A 161 17.39 -16.97 -26.68
C ASN A 161 18.71 -16.30 -27.15
N VAL A 162 18.81 -14.96 -27.01
CA VAL A 162 20.03 -14.20 -27.32
C VAL A 162 20.93 -14.25 -26.08
N THR A 163 21.55 -15.40 -25.87
CA THR A 163 22.39 -15.72 -24.72
C THR A 163 23.55 -16.61 -25.12
N ILE A 164 24.62 -16.64 -24.30
CA ILE A 164 25.71 -17.61 -24.51
C ILE A 164 25.20 -18.96 -24.04
N ARG A 165 25.14 -19.92 -24.99
CA ARG A 165 24.74 -21.29 -24.70
C ARG A 165 25.96 -22.11 -24.28
N MET A 166 25.82 -22.80 -23.15
CA MET A 166 26.82 -23.74 -22.67
C MET A 166 26.40 -25.18 -22.98
N PRO A 167 27.36 -26.11 -23.14
CA PRO A 167 27.06 -27.53 -23.26
C PRO A 167 26.29 -28.08 -22.04
N GLU A 168 25.53 -29.17 -22.23
CA GLU A 168 24.67 -29.75 -21.18
C GLU A 168 25.46 -30.30 -19.97
N GLU A 169 26.73 -30.61 -20.17
CA GLU A 169 27.64 -31.09 -19.14
C GLU A 169 28.04 -30.00 -18.13
N VAL A 170 27.77 -28.70 -18.46
CA VAL A 170 28.11 -27.58 -17.57
C VAL A 170 27.03 -27.43 -16.49
N PRO A 171 27.41 -27.36 -15.20
CA PRO A 171 26.46 -27.20 -14.12
C PRO A 171 25.50 -25.98 -14.35
N PRO A 172 24.20 -26.12 -14.01
CA PRO A 172 23.18 -25.09 -14.31
C PRO A 172 23.51 -23.70 -13.75
N ASN A 173 24.11 -23.59 -12.58
CA ASN A 173 24.53 -22.33 -11.99
C ASN A 173 25.60 -21.62 -12.81
N ILE A 174 26.56 -22.34 -13.38
CA ILE A 174 27.60 -21.78 -14.25
C ILE A 174 26.98 -21.39 -15.60
N SER A 175 26.16 -22.27 -16.19
CA SER A 175 25.44 -21.99 -17.44
C SER A 175 24.60 -20.72 -17.32
N GLN A 176 23.95 -20.48 -16.18
CA GLN A 176 23.17 -19.26 -15.94
C GLN A 176 24.02 -17.99 -15.95
N VAL A 177 25.22 -18.01 -15.37
CA VAL A 177 26.14 -16.86 -15.40
C VAL A 177 26.47 -16.46 -16.85
N PHE A 178 26.77 -17.44 -17.72
CA PHE A 178 27.06 -17.18 -19.12
C PHE A 178 25.82 -16.69 -19.89
N LYS A 179 24.62 -17.17 -19.56
CA LYS A 179 23.38 -16.66 -20.15
C LYS A 179 23.17 -15.17 -19.83
N ASP A 180 23.56 -14.72 -18.64
CA ASP A 180 23.34 -13.36 -18.16
C ASP A 180 24.36 -12.33 -18.69
N ILE A 181 25.51 -12.76 -19.26
CA ILE A 181 26.56 -11.85 -19.74
C ILE A 181 26.04 -10.92 -20.85
N ILE A 182 25.37 -11.47 -21.88
CA ILE A 182 24.88 -10.65 -23.00
C ILE A 182 23.84 -9.63 -22.54
N PRO A 183 22.74 -10.01 -21.83
CA PRO A 183 21.78 -9.03 -21.37
C PRO A 183 22.40 -7.99 -20.42
N PHE A 184 23.28 -8.38 -19.50
CA PHE A 184 23.99 -7.45 -18.61
C PHE A 184 24.80 -6.43 -19.42
N THR A 185 25.62 -6.89 -20.38
CA THR A 185 26.42 -6.01 -21.24
C THR A 185 25.54 -5.03 -22.01
N LEU A 186 24.43 -5.49 -22.58
CA LEU A 186 23.49 -4.63 -23.30
C LEU A 186 22.87 -3.58 -22.39
N VAL A 187 22.51 -3.93 -21.15
CA VAL A 187 22.01 -2.96 -20.17
C VAL A 187 23.03 -1.85 -19.92
N ILE A 188 24.27 -2.23 -19.63
CA ILE A 188 25.33 -1.25 -19.36
C ILE A 188 25.57 -0.35 -20.57
N VAL A 189 25.65 -0.91 -21.78
CA VAL A 189 25.86 -0.13 -23.01
C VAL A 189 24.70 0.84 -23.27
N VAL A 190 23.46 0.39 -23.10
CA VAL A 190 22.28 1.23 -23.34
C VAL A 190 22.18 2.34 -22.30
N LEU A 191 22.34 2.04 -21.00
CA LEU A 191 22.21 3.04 -19.95
C LEU A 191 23.37 4.02 -19.95
N TYR A 192 24.59 3.55 -20.19
CA TYR A 192 25.75 4.45 -20.34
C TYR A 192 25.63 5.33 -21.59
N GLY A 193 25.16 4.76 -22.70
CA GLY A 193 24.84 5.53 -23.91
C GLY A 193 23.78 6.61 -23.65
N LEU A 194 22.74 6.29 -22.88
CA LEU A 194 21.73 7.26 -22.45
C LEU A 194 22.34 8.40 -21.61
N ASP A 195 23.23 8.10 -20.68
CA ASP A 195 23.90 9.11 -19.85
C ASP A 195 24.78 10.03 -20.72
N ILE A 196 25.57 9.46 -21.63
CA ILE A 196 26.40 10.26 -22.56
C ILE A 196 25.54 11.21 -23.41
N VAL A 197 24.45 10.72 -23.98
CA VAL A 197 23.54 11.55 -24.79
C VAL A 197 22.91 12.65 -23.96
N THR A 198 22.46 12.32 -22.75
CA THR A 198 21.82 13.28 -21.83
C THR A 198 22.83 14.37 -21.42
N ARG A 199 24.05 14.01 -21.05
CA ARG A 199 25.11 14.99 -20.71
C ARG A 199 25.44 15.91 -21.88
N ASN A 200 25.46 15.40 -23.10
CA ASN A 200 25.73 16.22 -24.29
C ASN A 200 24.60 17.21 -24.60
N ILE A 201 23.34 16.84 -24.32
CA ILE A 201 22.17 17.69 -24.61
C ILE A 201 21.83 18.62 -23.45
N MET A 202 21.82 18.09 -22.22
CA MET A 202 21.34 18.80 -21.03
C MET A 202 22.46 19.38 -20.15
N GLY A 203 23.71 18.95 -20.37
CA GLY A 203 24.85 19.37 -19.57
C GLY A 203 24.94 18.74 -18.16
N THR A 204 24.04 17.84 -17.83
CA THR A 204 23.93 17.18 -16.51
C THR A 204 23.70 15.69 -16.68
N ASN A 205 23.90 14.90 -15.60
CA ASN A 205 23.59 13.48 -15.60
C ASN A 205 22.08 13.24 -15.74
N VAL A 206 21.68 11.98 -16.01
CA VAL A 206 20.27 11.63 -16.26
C VAL A 206 19.40 11.93 -15.03
N ALA A 207 19.89 11.67 -13.81
CA ALA A 207 19.10 11.88 -12.59
C ALA A 207 18.75 13.36 -12.38
N GLU A 208 19.71 14.24 -12.53
CA GLU A 208 19.49 15.69 -12.43
C GLU A 208 18.58 16.21 -13.56
N SER A 209 18.77 15.71 -14.78
CA SER A 209 17.94 16.04 -15.94
C SER A 209 16.48 15.64 -15.74
N ILE A 210 16.22 14.45 -15.19
CA ILE A 210 14.88 13.98 -14.86
C ILE A 210 14.23 14.89 -13.82
N ILE A 211 14.94 15.26 -12.75
CA ILE A 211 14.41 16.17 -11.72
C ILE A 211 14.02 17.50 -12.34
N LYS A 212 14.88 18.12 -13.13
CA LYS A 212 14.59 19.39 -13.80
C LYS A 212 13.38 19.31 -14.73
N LEU A 213 13.21 18.18 -15.43
CA LEU A 213 12.07 17.95 -16.32
C LEU A 213 10.76 17.83 -15.55
N PHE A 214 10.77 17.15 -14.38
CA PHE A 214 9.58 16.89 -13.58
C PHE A 214 9.30 17.96 -12.51
N GLU A 215 10.19 18.90 -12.26
CA GLU A 215 10.05 19.96 -11.25
C GLU A 215 8.74 20.76 -11.38
N PRO A 216 8.28 21.18 -12.59
CA PRO A 216 6.99 21.86 -12.73
C PRO A 216 5.80 20.98 -12.33
N LEU A 217 5.88 19.68 -12.63
CA LEU A 217 4.85 18.71 -12.24
C LEU A 217 4.82 18.50 -10.72
N PHE A 218 5.99 18.43 -10.08
CA PHE A 218 6.12 18.29 -8.63
C PHE A 218 5.54 19.50 -7.91
N THR A 219 5.85 20.70 -8.39
CA THR A 219 5.30 21.94 -7.86
C THR A 219 3.78 22.01 -8.03
N ALA A 220 3.27 21.63 -9.21
CA ALA A 220 1.83 21.56 -9.45
C ALA A 220 1.12 20.51 -8.57
N ALA A 221 1.74 19.36 -8.36
CA ALA A 221 1.21 18.30 -7.51
C ALA A 221 1.11 18.70 -6.02
N ASP A 222 2.02 19.54 -5.55
CA ASP A 222 2.05 20.08 -4.17
C ASP A 222 1.07 21.26 -3.96
N GLY A 223 0.52 21.83 -5.04
CA GLY A 223 -0.48 22.88 -5.00
C GLY A 223 -1.87 22.39 -4.58
N TYR A 224 -2.77 23.30 -4.16
CA TYR A 224 -4.14 22.98 -3.72
C TYR A 224 -4.90 22.08 -4.70
N LEU A 225 -4.81 22.35 -6.00
CA LEU A 225 -5.48 21.55 -7.04
C LEU A 225 -4.84 20.15 -7.14
N GLY A 226 -3.51 20.07 -7.14
CA GLY A 226 -2.78 18.81 -7.24
C GLY A 226 -3.09 17.87 -6.07
N ILE A 227 -2.98 18.36 -4.82
CA ILE A 227 -3.31 17.57 -3.64
C ILE A 227 -4.79 17.17 -3.59
N THR A 228 -5.71 18.03 -4.11
CA THR A 228 -7.13 17.70 -4.20
C THR A 228 -7.37 16.52 -5.15
N ILE A 229 -6.77 16.54 -6.33
CA ILE A 229 -6.92 15.48 -7.32
C ILE A 229 -6.30 14.18 -6.79
N ILE A 230 -5.09 14.24 -6.25
CA ILE A 230 -4.36 13.06 -5.76
C ILE A 230 -5.12 12.41 -4.60
N PHE A 231 -5.42 13.15 -3.55
CA PHE A 231 -6.03 12.59 -2.35
C PHE A 231 -7.54 12.37 -2.49
N GLY A 232 -8.21 13.16 -3.34
CA GLY A 232 -9.58 12.86 -3.77
C GLY A 232 -9.68 11.54 -4.53
N ALA A 233 -8.69 11.23 -5.39
CA ALA A 233 -8.61 9.94 -6.08
C ALA A 233 -8.40 8.77 -5.10
N TYR A 234 -7.56 8.93 -4.07
CA TYR A 234 -7.42 7.93 -3.00
C TYR A 234 -8.77 7.56 -2.37
N ALA A 235 -9.50 8.56 -1.93
CA ALA A 235 -10.79 8.36 -1.27
C ALA A 235 -11.84 7.80 -2.25
N LEU A 236 -11.88 8.32 -3.49
CA LEU A 236 -12.83 7.90 -4.51
C LEU A 236 -12.65 6.42 -4.88
N PHE A 237 -11.41 5.96 -5.11
CA PHE A 237 -11.15 4.55 -5.44
C PHE A 237 -11.57 3.64 -4.29
N TRP A 238 -11.24 3.97 -3.06
CA TRP A 238 -11.69 3.20 -1.90
C TRP A 238 -13.21 3.19 -1.77
N PHE A 239 -13.88 4.32 -2.00
CA PHE A 239 -15.33 4.39 -1.92
C PHE A 239 -16.02 3.43 -2.90
N VAL A 240 -15.46 3.22 -4.08
CA VAL A 240 -15.98 2.28 -5.08
C VAL A 240 -15.42 0.86 -4.92
N GLY A 241 -14.79 0.55 -3.81
CA GLY A 241 -14.26 -0.78 -3.49
C GLY A 241 -12.98 -1.17 -4.24
N ILE A 242 -12.22 -0.18 -4.72
CA ILE A 242 -10.90 -0.36 -5.32
C ILE A 242 -9.86 0.14 -4.33
N HIS A 243 -8.76 -0.61 -4.12
CA HIS A 243 -7.70 -0.17 -3.22
C HIS A 243 -6.95 1.04 -3.80
N GLY A 244 -7.30 2.25 -3.32
CA GLY A 244 -6.79 3.53 -3.82
C GLY A 244 -5.25 3.63 -3.85
N PRO A 245 -4.53 3.27 -2.77
CA PRO A 245 -3.07 3.26 -2.75
C PRO A 245 -2.45 2.46 -3.90
N SER A 246 -3.01 1.32 -4.26
CA SER A 246 -2.46 0.48 -5.35
C SER A 246 -2.48 1.15 -6.73
N ILE A 247 -3.28 2.20 -6.91
CA ILE A 247 -3.41 2.94 -8.17
C ILE A 247 -2.62 4.26 -8.11
N VAL A 248 -2.79 5.01 -7.03
CA VAL A 248 -2.28 6.38 -6.94
C VAL A 248 -0.83 6.41 -6.45
N GLU A 249 -0.50 5.58 -5.46
CA GLU A 249 0.83 5.58 -4.82
C GLU A 249 1.99 5.35 -5.79
N PRO A 250 1.93 4.42 -6.76
CA PRO A 250 3.01 4.24 -7.72
C PRO A 250 3.31 5.50 -8.55
N ALA A 251 2.30 6.35 -8.78
CA ALA A 251 2.48 7.57 -9.55
C ALA A 251 3.13 8.72 -8.76
N ILE A 252 2.96 8.73 -7.44
CA ILE A 252 3.39 9.84 -6.58
C ILE A 252 4.53 9.47 -5.62
N ALA A 253 4.88 8.19 -5.50
CA ALA A 253 5.84 7.71 -4.50
C ALA A 253 7.19 8.45 -4.54
N ALA A 254 7.74 8.67 -5.73
CA ALA A 254 9.00 9.39 -5.88
C ALA A 254 8.92 10.81 -5.32
N ILE A 255 7.82 11.51 -5.57
CA ILE A 255 7.60 12.88 -5.10
C ILE A 255 7.44 12.90 -3.58
N THR A 256 6.62 12.00 -3.03
CA THR A 256 6.31 11.96 -1.60
C THR A 256 7.56 11.72 -0.75
N TYR A 257 8.44 10.82 -1.19
CA TYR A 257 9.69 10.55 -0.47
C TYR A 257 10.75 11.64 -0.69
N ALA A 258 10.83 12.22 -1.91
CA ALA A 258 11.72 13.35 -2.17
C ALA A 258 11.32 14.60 -1.37
N ASN A 259 10.02 14.84 -1.20
CA ASN A 259 9.50 15.95 -0.41
C ASN A 259 9.82 15.82 1.09
N ILE A 260 9.72 14.61 1.67
CA ILE A 260 10.13 14.38 3.06
C ILE A 260 11.61 14.69 3.24
N GLU A 261 12.45 14.19 2.36
CA GLU A 261 13.89 14.46 2.39
C GLU A 261 14.19 15.96 2.24
N THR A 262 13.48 16.63 1.33
CA THR A 262 13.61 18.08 1.15
C THR A 262 13.20 18.84 2.41
N ASN A 263 12.05 18.48 3.01
CA ASN A 263 11.60 19.07 4.26
C ASN A 263 12.61 18.85 5.40
N PHE A 264 13.19 17.67 5.47
CA PHE A 264 14.22 17.37 6.45
C PHE A 264 15.48 18.24 6.24
N GLN A 265 15.95 18.38 5.00
CA GLN A 265 17.11 19.23 4.65
C GLN A 265 16.83 20.72 4.96
N LEU A 266 15.61 21.21 4.68
CA LEU A 266 15.20 22.57 5.03
C LEU A 266 15.25 22.80 6.54
N LEU A 267 14.73 21.88 7.34
CA LEU A 267 14.80 21.97 8.80
C LEU A 267 16.23 21.95 9.32
N GLN A 268 17.10 21.09 8.77
CA GLN A 268 18.52 21.09 9.14
C GLN A 268 19.21 22.42 8.84
N ALA A 269 18.80 23.09 7.76
CA ALA A 269 19.28 24.41 7.38
C ALA A 269 18.62 25.55 8.19
N GLY A 270 17.77 25.24 9.17
CA GLY A 270 17.00 26.24 9.92
C GLY A 270 15.92 26.95 9.08
N GLN A 271 15.52 26.35 7.96
CA GLN A 271 14.52 26.86 7.05
C GLN A 271 13.16 26.19 7.26
N HIS A 272 12.10 26.81 6.74
CA HIS A 272 10.75 26.31 6.81
C HIS A 272 10.54 25.10 5.89
N ALA A 273 10.05 24.00 6.45
CA ALA A 273 9.69 22.79 5.73
C ALA A 273 8.30 22.94 5.10
N ASP A 274 8.23 23.21 3.80
CA ASP A 274 7.02 23.67 3.10
C ASP A 274 6.38 22.64 2.15
N LYS A 275 7.01 21.48 1.91
CA LYS A 275 6.48 20.47 0.98
C LYS A 275 5.33 19.69 1.61
N ILE A 276 4.15 19.75 0.98
CA ILE A 276 2.90 19.18 1.50
C ILE A 276 2.71 17.72 1.08
N LEU A 277 2.98 17.40 -0.18
CA LEU A 277 2.76 16.07 -0.72
C LEU A 277 3.84 15.09 -0.21
N THR A 278 3.59 14.53 0.98
CA THR A 278 4.47 13.60 1.67
C THR A 278 3.72 12.32 2.07
N SER A 279 4.45 11.26 2.40
CA SER A 279 3.84 10.04 2.95
C SER A 279 3.17 10.31 4.30
N GLY A 280 3.71 11.22 5.12
CA GLY A 280 3.10 11.64 6.38
C GLY A 280 1.76 12.33 6.18
N THR A 281 1.64 13.20 5.17
CA THR A 281 0.37 13.83 4.79
C THR A 281 -0.67 12.80 4.39
N GLN A 282 -0.27 11.82 3.58
CA GLN A 282 -1.16 10.73 3.21
C GLN A 282 -1.64 9.94 4.42
N MET A 283 -0.72 9.49 5.28
CA MET A 283 -1.00 8.55 6.37
C MET A 283 -1.72 9.20 7.55
N PHE A 284 -1.39 10.43 7.91
CA PHE A 284 -1.83 11.04 9.17
C PHE A 284 -2.82 12.19 9.00
N ILE A 285 -2.88 12.81 7.81
CA ILE A 285 -3.84 13.88 7.50
C ILE A 285 -5.01 13.31 6.69
N VAL A 286 -4.72 12.74 5.53
CA VAL A 286 -5.71 12.30 4.54
C VAL A 286 -6.39 11.00 4.97
N THR A 287 -5.62 10.06 5.50
CA THR A 287 -6.15 8.77 5.99
C THR A 287 -6.09 8.67 7.51
N MET A 288 -6.40 9.76 8.21
CA MET A 288 -6.45 9.78 9.66
C MET A 288 -7.49 8.78 10.19
N GLY A 289 -7.01 7.72 10.85
CA GLY A 289 -7.85 6.60 11.27
C GLY A 289 -8.30 5.69 10.12
N GLY A 290 -7.60 5.71 8.99
CA GLY A 290 -7.87 4.93 7.78
C GLY A 290 -8.51 5.77 6.68
N THR A 291 -8.76 5.14 5.54
CA THR A 291 -9.23 5.83 4.33
C THR A 291 -10.56 6.55 4.57
N GLY A 292 -10.69 7.77 4.01
CA GLY A 292 -11.84 8.64 4.24
C GLY A 292 -11.73 9.50 5.50
N ALA A 293 -10.57 9.53 6.18
CA ALA A 293 -10.36 10.26 7.44
C ALA A 293 -11.38 9.83 8.52
N THR A 294 -11.54 8.52 8.71
CA THR A 294 -12.63 7.93 9.49
C THR A 294 -12.36 7.79 10.98
N LEU A 295 -11.30 8.40 11.53
CA LEU A 295 -10.94 8.27 12.93
C LEU A 295 -12.12 8.51 13.89
N VAL A 296 -12.91 9.52 13.62
CA VAL A 296 -14.04 9.94 14.50
C VAL A 296 -15.28 9.04 14.36
N VAL A 297 -15.42 8.33 13.24
CA VAL A 297 -16.64 7.59 12.90
C VAL A 297 -16.94 6.48 13.91
N PRO A 298 -16.02 5.56 14.28
CA PRO A 298 -16.30 4.54 15.29
C PRO A 298 -16.67 5.11 16.64
N PHE A 299 -16.11 6.25 17.05
CA PHE A 299 -16.47 6.94 18.28
C PHE A 299 -17.90 7.48 18.24
N MET A 300 -18.32 8.08 17.10
CA MET A 300 -19.71 8.49 16.91
C MET A 300 -20.66 7.30 16.99
N PHE A 301 -20.31 6.21 16.36
CA PHE A 301 -21.10 4.97 16.40
C PHE A 301 -21.20 4.41 17.82
N MET A 302 -20.10 4.38 18.57
CA MET A 302 -20.04 3.87 19.93
C MET A 302 -20.84 4.70 20.93
N TRP A 303 -20.69 6.04 20.86
CA TRP A 303 -21.22 6.93 21.89
C TRP A 303 -22.53 7.62 21.50
N LEU A 304 -22.71 7.99 20.25
CA LEU A 304 -23.83 8.84 19.80
C LEU A 304 -24.95 8.08 19.11
N SER A 305 -24.70 6.84 18.65
CA SER A 305 -25.73 6.02 17.98
C SER A 305 -26.87 5.66 18.93
N LYS A 306 -28.09 5.57 18.40
CA LYS A 306 -29.27 5.01 19.07
C LYS A 306 -29.45 3.53 18.73
N SER A 307 -28.99 3.08 17.56
CA SER A 307 -29.02 1.69 17.11
C SER A 307 -28.05 0.83 17.96
N LYS A 308 -28.53 -0.33 18.41
CA LYS A 308 -27.71 -1.31 19.14
C LYS A 308 -26.64 -1.92 18.23
N ARG A 309 -27.00 -2.17 16.96
CA ARG A 309 -26.13 -2.70 15.93
C ARG A 309 -24.96 -1.73 15.67
N ASN A 310 -25.25 -0.47 15.42
CA ASN A 310 -24.23 0.55 15.19
C ASN A 310 -23.30 0.72 16.39
N LYS A 311 -23.82 0.70 17.63
CA LYS A 311 -22.99 0.73 18.85
C LYS A 311 -22.01 -0.45 18.92
N ALA A 312 -22.46 -1.65 18.59
CA ALA A 312 -21.61 -2.84 18.61
C ALA A 312 -20.49 -2.75 17.55
N ILE A 313 -20.82 -2.29 16.34
CA ILE A 313 -19.85 -2.05 15.26
C ILE A 313 -18.85 -0.98 15.69
N GLY A 314 -19.31 0.14 16.24
CA GLY A 314 -18.45 1.21 16.74
C GLY A 314 -17.43 0.68 17.75
N ARG A 315 -17.87 -0.03 18.78
CA ARG A 315 -17.00 -0.62 19.82
C ARG A 315 -15.95 -1.55 19.24
N ALA A 316 -16.32 -2.39 18.27
CA ALA A 316 -15.41 -3.32 17.63
C ALA A 316 -14.37 -2.63 16.72
N SER A 317 -14.68 -1.40 16.26
CA SER A 317 -13.88 -0.68 15.27
C SER A 317 -12.97 0.41 15.87
N VAL A 318 -13.22 0.88 17.10
CA VAL A 318 -12.46 1.99 17.72
C VAL A 318 -10.96 1.70 17.74
N VAL A 319 -10.55 0.55 18.28
CA VAL A 319 -9.14 0.24 18.44
C VAL A 319 -8.44 0.07 17.09
N PRO A 320 -8.92 -0.76 16.15
CA PRO A 320 -8.29 -0.86 14.84
C PRO A 320 -8.21 0.50 14.12
N THR A 321 -9.28 1.27 14.11
CA THR A 321 -9.33 2.57 13.43
C THR A 321 -8.36 3.58 14.05
N PHE A 322 -8.17 3.56 15.37
CA PHE A 322 -7.18 4.41 16.04
C PHE A 322 -5.77 4.18 15.52
N PHE A 323 -5.46 2.94 15.09
CA PHE A 323 -4.18 2.55 14.49
C PHE A 323 -4.21 2.52 12.95
N GLY A 324 -5.16 3.20 12.32
CA GLY A 324 -5.24 3.33 10.85
C GLY A 324 -5.92 2.17 10.11
N VAL A 325 -6.45 1.17 10.83
CA VAL A 325 -7.12 -0.01 10.26
C VAL A 325 -8.63 0.16 10.36
N ASN A 326 -9.27 0.70 9.32
CA ASN A 326 -10.70 1.04 9.36
C ASN A 326 -11.63 0.06 8.64
N GLU A 327 -11.12 -1.03 8.09
CA GLU A 327 -11.94 -2.05 7.44
C GLU A 327 -13.10 -2.57 8.30
N PRO A 328 -12.95 -2.74 9.65
CA PRO A 328 -14.08 -3.15 10.48
C PRO A 328 -15.27 -2.19 10.45
N ILE A 329 -15.04 -0.88 10.37
CA ILE A 329 -16.12 0.10 10.25
C ILE A 329 -16.58 0.27 8.80
N LEU A 330 -15.68 0.22 7.82
CA LEU A 330 -16.00 0.38 6.39
C LEU A 330 -16.98 -0.68 5.90
N PHE A 331 -16.79 -1.92 6.34
CA PHE A 331 -17.61 -3.06 5.90
C PHE A 331 -18.65 -3.47 6.95
N GLY A 332 -18.38 -3.25 8.24
CA GLY A 332 -19.34 -3.56 9.32
C GLY A 332 -20.55 -2.64 9.32
N ALA A 333 -20.39 -1.38 8.97
CA ALA A 333 -21.43 -0.36 8.81
C ALA A 333 -21.51 0.13 7.37
N PRO A 334 -21.56 -0.72 6.36
CA PRO A 334 -21.21 -0.50 4.95
C PRO A 334 -21.06 0.99 4.59
N ILE A 335 -19.92 1.57 4.90
CA ILE A 335 -19.58 2.96 4.54
C ILE A 335 -19.21 3.02 3.06
N VAL A 336 -18.41 2.06 2.60
CA VAL A 336 -18.03 1.90 1.19
C VAL A 336 -19.25 1.55 0.37
N LEU A 337 -19.40 2.17 -0.79
CA LEU A 337 -20.56 2.08 -1.70
C LEU A 337 -21.89 2.55 -1.10
N ASN A 338 -21.91 3.15 0.08
CA ASN A 338 -23.12 3.69 0.68
C ASN A 338 -23.30 5.16 0.29
N PRO A 339 -24.35 5.51 -0.47
CA PRO A 339 -24.59 6.88 -0.92
C PRO A 339 -24.63 7.92 0.21
N VAL A 340 -25.06 7.52 1.41
CA VAL A 340 -25.09 8.41 2.58
C VAL A 340 -23.71 8.89 2.95
N PHE A 341 -22.70 8.04 2.86
CA PHE A 341 -21.31 8.38 3.26
C PHE A 341 -20.45 8.88 2.09
N PHE A 342 -20.96 8.96 0.86
CA PHE A 342 -20.17 9.41 -0.30
C PHE A 342 -19.54 10.78 -0.07
N VAL A 343 -20.34 11.75 0.37
CA VAL A 343 -19.86 13.11 0.58
C VAL A 343 -18.80 13.18 1.67
N PRO A 344 -19.04 12.74 2.93
CA PRO A 344 -18.06 12.87 3.96
C PRO A 344 -16.79 12.05 3.69
N PHE A 345 -16.91 10.87 3.09
CA PHE A 345 -15.78 10.00 2.82
C PHE A 345 -14.76 10.60 1.83
N ILE A 346 -15.23 11.43 0.88
CA ILE A 346 -14.36 12.08 -0.11
C ILE A 346 -13.92 13.46 0.36
N PHE A 347 -14.84 14.22 0.97
CA PHE A 347 -14.56 15.62 1.32
C PHE A 347 -13.77 15.78 2.61
N ALA A 348 -13.87 14.87 3.59
CA ALA A 348 -13.07 14.98 4.81
C ALA A 348 -11.56 14.91 4.54
N PRO A 349 -11.03 13.93 3.78
CA PRO A 349 -9.62 13.92 3.37
C PRO A 349 -9.16 15.20 2.65
N ILE A 350 -10.00 15.73 1.75
CA ILE A 350 -9.68 16.95 1.00
C ILE A 350 -9.66 18.16 1.93
N ALA A 351 -10.65 18.30 2.80
CA ALA A 351 -10.70 19.38 3.79
C ALA A 351 -9.47 19.32 4.73
N ASN A 352 -9.12 18.12 5.19
CA ASN A 352 -7.98 17.92 6.08
C ASN A 352 -6.67 18.35 5.42
N VAL A 353 -6.41 17.96 4.17
CA VAL A 353 -5.16 18.35 3.51
C VAL A 353 -5.13 19.84 3.15
N TRP A 354 -6.29 20.47 2.89
CA TRP A 354 -6.35 21.92 2.67
C TRP A 354 -6.08 22.70 3.95
N ILE A 355 -6.63 22.26 5.07
CA ILE A 355 -6.36 22.85 6.38
C ILE A 355 -4.87 22.67 6.74
N PHE A 356 -4.33 21.48 6.53
CA PHE A 356 -2.91 21.22 6.76
C PHE A 356 -2.03 22.16 5.91
N LYS A 357 -2.32 22.27 4.61
CA LYS A 357 -1.60 23.20 3.73
C LYS A 357 -1.71 24.65 4.20
N PHE A 358 -2.88 25.08 4.66
CA PHE A 358 -3.05 26.41 5.24
C PHE A 358 -2.19 26.61 6.50
N PHE A 359 -2.10 25.61 7.38
CA PHE A 359 -1.23 25.67 8.54
C PHE A 359 0.25 25.78 8.17
N VAL A 360 0.67 25.11 7.12
CA VAL A 360 2.05 25.18 6.64
C VAL A 360 2.31 26.51 5.94
N ASP A 361 1.54 26.85 4.90
CA ASP A 361 1.82 27.99 4.02
C ASP A 361 1.56 29.35 4.70
N VAL A 362 0.55 29.43 5.58
CA VAL A 362 0.09 30.70 6.14
C VAL A 362 0.48 30.86 7.62
N LEU A 363 0.35 29.79 8.41
CA LEU A 363 0.66 29.85 9.84
C LEU A 363 2.12 29.50 10.16
N GLY A 364 2.93 29.13 9.14
CA GLY A 364 4.33 28.83 9.29
C GLY A 364 4.64 27.54 10.05
N MET A 365 3.68 26.60 10.10
CA MET A 365 3.92 25.27 10.66
C MET A 365 4.80 24.45 9.72
N ASN A 366 5.78 23.73 10.25
CA ASN A 366 6.56 22.82 9.43
C ASN A 366 5.72 21.62 8.97
N SER A 367 5.94 21.20 7.74
CA SER A 367 5.39 19.98 7.18
C SER A 367 6.14 18.73 7.66
N PHE A 368 5.67 17.55 7.23
CA PHE A 368 6.29 16.27 7.59
C PHE A 368 7.72 16.16 7.07
N SER A 369 8.64 15.85 7.98
CA SER A 369 10.07 15.67 7.71
C SER A 369 10.60 14.30 8.12
N VAL A 370 9.75 13.46 8.74
CA VAL A 370 10.10 12.12 9.23
C VAL A 370 9.08 11.11 8.74
N ASN A 371 9.57 9.94 8.30
CA ASN A 371 8.70 8.80 8.01
C ASN A 371 8.39 8.05 9.29
N LEU A 372 7.12 7.78 9.54
CA LEU A 372 6.63 7.00 10.66
C LEU A 372 5.89 5.75 10.15
N PRO A 373 5.80 4.68 10.97
CA PRO A 373 4.96 3.55 10.63
C PRO A 373 3.51 3.98 10.40
N TRP A 374 2.88 3.48 9.36
CA TRP A 374 1.48 3.80 9.00
C TRP A 374 0.48 3.45 10.12
N THR A 375 0.86 2.53 11.01
CA THR A 375 0.08 2.15 12.19
C THR A 375 0.18 3.15 13.36
N THR A 376 0.97 4.21 13.22
CA THR A 376 1.00 5.27 14.23
C THR A 376 -0.36 5.96 14.28
N PRO A 377 -0.96 6.17 15.47
CA PRO A 377 -2.22 6.90 15.57
C PRO A 377 -2.13 8.28 14.92
N GLY A 378 -3.11 8.61 14.06
CA GLY A 378 -3.07 9.82 13.23
C GLY A 378 -2.69 11.10 13.97
N PRO A 379 -3.35 11.47 15.10
CA PRO A 379 -2.98 12.66 15.86
C PRO A 379 -1.54 12.65 16.39
N LEU A 380 -1.03 11.49 16.82
CA LEU A 380 0.36 11.35 17.26
C LEU A 380 1.32 11.44 16.06
N GLY A 381 0.95 10.84 14.92
CA GLY A 381 1.72 10.92 13.68
C GLY A 381 1.88 12.36 13.19
N ILE A 382 0.83 13.19 13.31
CA ILE A 382 0.91 14.63 13.01
C ILE A 382 1.94 15.29 13.92
N VAL A 383 1.81 15.15 15.22
CA VAL A 383 2.69 15.83 16.20
C VAL A 383 4.14 15.41 16.04
N ILE A 384 4.41 14.12 15.92
CA ILE A 384 5.77 13.58 15.79
C ILE A 384 6.36 13.94 14.42
N GLY A 385 5.62 13.72 13.35
CA GLY A 385 6.11 13.86 11.98
C GLY A 385 6.38 15.29 11.55
N THR A 386 5.76 16.27 12.19
CA THR A 386 5.95 17.71 11.92
C THR A 386 6.80 18.43 12.99
N GLY A 387 7.48 17.70 13.87
CA GLY A 387 8.50 18.23 14.78
C GLY A 387 7.98 18.73 16.14
N PHE A 388 6.87 18.17 16.66
CA PHE A 388 6.33 18.42 18.02
C PHE A 388 5.95 19.88 18.33
N GLY A 389 5.71 20.69 17.31
CA GLY A 389 5.29 22.08 17.49
C GLY A 389 3.91 22.20 18.14
N LEU A 390 3.64 23.30 18.86
CA LEU A 390 2.30 23.60 19.40
C LEU A 390 1.25 23.63 18.27
N MET A 391 1.60 24.17 17.09
CA MET A 391 0.72 24.22 15.93
C MET A 391 0.35 22.83 15.41
N SER A 392 1.22 21.84 15.57
CA SER A 392 0.93 20.44 15.20
C SER A 392 -0.18 19.84 16.07
N LEU A 393 -0.18 20.16 17.37
CA LEU A 393 -1.25 19.76 18.30
C LEU A 393 -2.56 20.48 17.97
N VAL A 394 -2.50 21.79 17.70
CA VAL A 394 -3.66 22.59 17.30
C VAL A 394 -4.25 22.04 15.99
N LEU A 395 -3.40 21.71 15.01
CA LEU A 395 -3.83 21.08 13.77
C LEU A 395 -4.54 19.74 14.03
N ALA A 396 -3.94 18.85 14.80
CA ALA A 396 -4.52 17.53 15.08
C ALA A 396 -5.92 17.65 15.73
N LEU A 397 -6.10 18.55 16.67
CA LEU A 397 -7.39 18.83 17.28
C LEU A 397 -8.38 19.47 16.30
N THR A 398 -7.90 20.39 15.45
CA THR A 398 -8.73 21.04 14.41
C THR A 398 -9.26 20.01 13.44
N LEU A 399 -8.42 19.08 12.95
CA LEU A 399 -8.84 18.04 12.01
C LEU A 399 -9.87 17.09 12.62
N ILE A 400 -9.70 16.69 13.90
CA ILE A 400 -10.71 15.89 14.62
C ILE A 400 -12.05 16.61 14.65
N VAL A 401 -12.06 17.91 14.98
CA VAL A 401 -13.30 18.69 15.03
C VAL A 401 -13.93 18.82 13.64
N VAL A 402 -13.12 19.07 12.62
CA VAL A 402 -13.59 19.17 11.22
C VAL A 402 -14.20 17.86 10.76
N ASP A 403 -13.54 16.74 11.01
CA ASP A 403 -14.05 15.41 10.64
C ASP A 403 -15.37 15.11 11.37
N VAL A 404 -15.49 15.48 12.65
CA VAL A 404 -16.76 15.37 13.39
C VAL A 404 -17.85 16.19 12.71
N VAL A 405 -17.58 17.45 12.38
CA VAL A 405 -18.57 18.33 11.72
C VAL A 405 -18.99 17.79 10.37
N ILE A 406 -18.05 17.29 9.57
CA ILE A 406 -18.33 16.73 8.24
C ILE A 406 -19.12 15.43 8.33
N TYR A 407 -18.74 14.48 9.21
CA TYR A 407 -19.37 13.17 9.29
C TYR A 407 -20.69 13.16 10.06
N TYR A 408 -20.89 14.05 11.03
CA TYR A 408 -22.03 14.01 11.97
C TYR A 408 -23.41 14.04 11.30
N PRO A 409 -23.69 14.91 10.32
CA PRO A 409 -25.00 14.93 9.67
C PRO A 409 -25.33 13.59 8.97
N PHE A 410 -24.36 13.04 8.28
CA PHE A 410 -24.52 11.77 7.54
C PHE A 410 -24.64 10.57 8.48
N PHE A 411 -23.86 10.57 9.56
CA PHE A 411 -24.00 9.60 10.64
C PHE A 411 -25.43 9.60 11.21
N LYS A 412 -26.01 10.78 11.48
CA LYS A 412 -27.38 10.91 11.99
C LYS A 412 -28.42 10.30 11.05
N VAL A 413 -28.28 10.57 9.76
CA VAL A 413 -29.18 10.00 8.73
C VAL A 413 -29.06 8.48 8.70
N TYR A 414 -27.82 7.97 8.69
CA TYR A 414 -27.57 6.54 8.66
C TYR A 414 -28.08 5.84 9.94
N ASP A 415 -27.81 6.42 11.12
CA ASP A 415 -28.24 5.84 12.39
C ASP A 415 -29.77 5.79 12.52
N ALA A 416 -30.48 6.80 11.99
CA ALA A 416 -31.93 6.80 11.95
C ALA A 416 -32.49 5.68 11.04
N GLN A 417 -31.88 5.47 9.86
CA GLN A 417 -32.26 4.38 8.95
C GLN A 417 -32.10 3.01 9.62
N ILE A 418 -30.93 2.76 10.24
CA ILE A 418 -30.68 1.48 10.92
C ILE A 418 -31.61 1.29 12.11
N LEU A 419 -31.93 2.36 12.87
CA LEU A 419 -32.86 2.28 13.98
C LEU A 419 -34.30 1.93 13.53
N GLU A 420 -34.74 2.42 12.37
CA GLU A 420 -36.02 2.06 11.77
C GLU A 420 -36.03 0.58 11.33
N GLU A 421 -34.95 0.10 10.69
CA GLU A 421 -34.77 -1.31 10.33
C GLU A 421 -34.84 -2.22 11.59
N GLU A 422 -34.15 -1.85 12.66
CA GLU A 422 -34.20 -2.58 13.95
C GLU A 422 -35.63 -2.64 14.57
N LYS A 423 -36.36 -1.53 14.47
CA LYS A 423 -37.74 -1.47 15.01
C LYS A 423 -38.72 -2.28 14.16
N ALA A 424 -38.53 -2.37 12.86
CA ALA A 424 -39.32 -3.14 11.94
C ALA A 424 -39.06 -4.66 12.04
N GLY A 425 -38.08 -5.09 12.86
CA GLY A 425 -37.67 -6.49 12.98
C GLY A 425 -37.01 -7.02 11.70
N VAL A 426 -36.63 -6.14 10.79
CA VAL A 426 -35.98 -6.51 9.54
C VAL A 426 -34.57 -7.02 9.86
N SER A 427 -34.27 -8.24 9.47
CA SER A 427 -32.92 -8.78 9.55
C SER A 427 -31.97 -7.90 8.76
N SER A 428 -30.73 -7.79 9.24
CA SER A 428 -29.67 -7.05 8.50
C SER A 428 -29.46 -7.60 7.08
N THR A 429 -29.87 -8.81 6.85
CA THR A 429 -29.83 -9.56 5.60
C THR A 429 -30.90 -9.08 4.62
N ASP A 430 -32.12 -8.83 5.10
CA ASP A 430 -33.26 -8.44 4.25
C ASP A 430 -33.14 -7.01 3.75
N SER A 431 -32.64 -6.09 4.59
CA SER A 431 -32.41 -4.70 4.19
C SER A 431 -31.23 -4.54 3.21
N LEU A 432 -30.23 -5.42 3.28
CA LEU A 432 -29.16 -5.52 2.28
C LEU A 432 -29.70 -6.09 0.95
N LYS A 433 -30.60 -7.09 1.00
CA LYS A 433 -31.24 -7.67 -0.18
C LYS A 433 -32.01 -6.60 -0.96
N GLU A 434 -32.85 -5.83 -0.30
CA GLU A 434 -33.71 -4.80 -0.93
C GLU A 434 -32.87 -3.65 -1.53
N LYS A 435 -31.81 -3.22 -0.85
CA LYS A 435 -30.89 -2.17 -1.35
C LYS A 435 -30.02 -2.65 -2.51
N VAL A 436 -29.63 -3.92 -2.52
CA VAL A 436 -28.83 -4.55 -3.58
C VAL A 436 -29.69 -4.84 -4.81
N GLU A 437 -30.92 -5.30 -4.64
CA GLU A 437 -31.87 -5.53 -5.76
C GLU A 437 -32.27 -4.24 -6.48
N GLY A 438 -32.32 -3.10 -5.76
CA GLY A 438 -32.61 -1.79 -6.34
C GLY A 438 -31.43 -1.07 -7.00
N SER A 439 -30.20 -1.55 -6.85
CA SER A 439 -28.99 -0.79 -7.22
C SER A 439 -28.02 -1.50 -8.17
N PHE A 440 -28.14 -2.80 -8.45
CA PHE A 440 -27.11 -3.60 -9.13
C PHE A 440 -27.66 -4.50 -10.26
N ASP A 441 -26.79 -4.75 -11.24
CA ASP A 441 -26.99 -5.74 -12.29
C ASP A 441 -27.24 -7.12 -11.69
N THR A 442 -28.35 -7.72 -12.08
CA THR A 442 -29.03 -8.90 -11.48
C THR A 442 -28.13 -10.13 -11.28
N LYS A 443 -27.02 -10.25 -12.03
CA LYS A 443 -26.11 -11.41 -11.91
C LYS A 443 -25.13 -11.30 -10.74
N LYS A 444 -24.63 -10.09 -10.45
CA LYS A 444 -23.74 -9.85 -9.29
C LYS A 444 -24.51 -9.74 -7.99
N ALA A 445 -25.69 -9.13 -8.03
CA ALA A 445 -26.61 -9.11 -6.90
C ALA A 445 -26.98 -10.52 -6.42
N LYS A 446 -27.28 -11.44 -7.34
CA LYS A 446 -27.56 -12.84 -7.02
C LYS A 446 -26.36 -13.57 -6.40
N ALA A 447 -25.14 -13.28 -6.81
CA ALA A 447 -23.94 -13.89 -6.22
C ALA A 447 -23.66 -13.38 -4.79
N VAL A 448 -23.93 -12.09 -4.52
CA VAL A 448 -23.84 -11.51 -3.17
C VAL A 448 -24.96 -12.04 -2.29
N LEU A 449 -26.18 -12.16 -2.81
CA LEU A 449 -27.33 -12.69 -2.10
C LEU A 449 -27.21 -14.18 -1.80
N ALA A 450 -26.71 -14.98 -2.74
CA ALA A 450 -26.46 -16.41 -2.52
C ALA A 450 -25.41 -16.66 -1.42
N SER A 451 -24.43 -15.77 -1.28
CA SER A 451 -23.45 -15.85 -0.18
C SER A 451 -24.02 -15.45 1.19
N VAL A 452 -25.14 -14.74 1.20
CA VAL A 452 -25.85 -14.32 2.41
C VAL A 452 -26.90 -15.37 2.84
N ASP A 453 -27.61 -15.99 1.89
CA ASP A 453 -28.65 -17.02 2.15
C ASP A 453 -28.06 -18.36 2.62
N ALA A 454 -26.81 -18.66 2.28
CA ALA A 454 -26.15 -19.89 2.76
C ALA A 454 -25.90 -19.92 4.28
N ASN A 455 -26.29 -18.88 5.04
CA ASN A 455 -25.90 -18.67 6.43
C ASN A 455 -27.04 -18.66 7.46
N GLU A 456 -28.28 -18.97 7.09
CA GLU A 456 -29.41 -19.00 8.03
C GLU A 456 -29.75 -20.39 8.60
N ASN A 457 -28.99 -21.43 8.28
CA ASN A 457 -29.25 -22.77 8.83
C ASN A 457 -28.27 -23.13 9.93
N ASP A 458 -28.83 -23.39 11.12
CA ASP A 458 -28.36 -24.10 12.33
C ASP A 458 -26.85 -24.13 12.64
N PRO A 459 -26.45 -23.99 13.91
CA PRO A 459 -25.11 -24.29 14.35
C PRO A 459 -24.85 -25.79 14.17
N LYS A 460 -24.47 -26.19 12.96
CA LYS A 460 -23.89 -27.52 12.76
C LYS A 460 -22.63 -27.55 13.60
N VAL A 461 -22.57 -28.45 14.57
CA VAL A 461 -21.35 -28.79 15.29
C VAL A 461 -20.28 -29.06 14.21
N PHE A 462 -19.21 -28.27 14.21
CA PHE A 462 -18.11 -28.45 13.25
C PHE A 462 -17.50 -29.83 13.48
N GLU A 463 -17.66 -30.71 12.51
CA GLU A 463 -17.00 -32.01 12.49
C GLU A 463 -15.69 -31.86 11.69
N ASN A 464 -14.57 -31.94 12.39
CA ASN A 464 -13.26 -31.84 11.75
C ASN A 464 -13.01 -33.04 10.85
N LYS A 465 -12.94 -32.80 9.54
CA LYS A 465 -12.62 -33.81 8.51
C LYS A 465 -11.18 -33.64 7.98
N ILE A 466 -10.46 -32.60 8.42
CA ILE A 466 -9.08 -32.38 8.01
C ILE A 466 -8.18 -33.32 8.82
N ILE A 467 -7.66 -34.36 8.16
CA ILE A 467 -6.83 -35.40 8.79
C ILE A 467 -5.34 -35.03 8.67
N GLU A 468 -4.93 -34.45 7.55
CA GLU A 468 -3.55 -34.07 7.29
C GLU A 468 -3.29 -32.63 7.72
N ALA A 469 -2.03 -32.35 8.16
CA ALA A 469 -1.63 -30.99 8.48
C ALA A 469 -1.72 -30.08 7.23
N LYS A 470 -2.40 -28.94 7.36
CA LYS A 470 -2.58 -27.96 6.29
C LYS A 470 -2.09 -26.58 6.71
N ASN A 471 -1.20 -26.01 5.90
CA ASN A 471 -0.71 -24.65 6.07
C ASN A 471 -1.55 -23.70 5.20
N VAL A 472 -2.07 -22.65 5.80
CA VAL A 472 -2.95 -21.67 5.14
C VAL A 472 -2.30 -20.29 5.16
N LEU A 473 -2.12 -19.67 4.00
CA LEU A 473 -1.62 -18.30 3.88
C LEU A 473 -2.78 -17.35 3.60
N VAL A 474 -3.02 -16.40 4.48
CA VAL A 474 -4.03 -15.35 4.26
C VAL A 474 -3.33 -14.09 3.73
N LEU A 475 -3.70 -13.62 2.54
CA LEU A 475 -3.10 -12.46 1.89
C LEU A 475 -4.03 -11.24 1.94
N CYS A 476 -3.49 -10.09 2.35
CA CYS A 476 -4.13 -8.79 2.18
C CYS A 476 -3.16 -7.76 1.61
N ALA A 477 -3.59 -6.52 1.39
CA ALA A 477 -2.77 -5.49 0.75
C ALA A 477 -1.56 -5.06 1.62
N GLY A 478 -1.74 -4.93 2.93
CA GLY A 478 -0.70 -4.43 3.84
C GLY A 478 -0.37 -5.32 5.04
N GLY A 479 -0.82 -6.59 5.07
CA GLY A 479 -0.52 -7.53 6.16
C GLY A 479 -1.36 -7.35 7.45
N GLY A 480 -2.09 -6.25 7.62
CA GLY A 480 -2.84 -5.96 8.85
C GLY A 480 -4.09 -6.82 9.05
N THR A 481 -4.98 -6.87 8.06
CA THR A 481 -6.25 -7.61 8.16
C THR A 481 -6.09 -9.11 7.97
N SER A 482 -5.07 -9.57 7.24
CA SER A 482 -4.76 -10.99 7.11
C SER A 482 -4.45 -11.65 8.45
N GLY A 483 -3.83 -10.89 9.38
CA GLY A 483 -3.56 -11.35 10.74
C GLY A 483 -4.83 -11.70 11.53
N LEU A 484 -5.92 -10.96 11.32
CA LEU A 484 -7.19 -11.23 12.02
C LEU A 484 -7.76 -12.60 11.64
N LEU A 485 -7.80 -12.93 10.34
CA LEU A 485 -8.30 -14.22 9.87
C LEU A 485 -7.34 -15.37 10.23
N ALA A 486 -6.04 -15.16 10.08
CA ALA A 486 -5.04 -16.16 10.47
C ALA A 486 -5.13 -16.50 11.97
N ASN A 487 -5.31 -15.49 12.83
CA ASN A 487 -5.50 -15.70 14.27
C ASN A 487 -6.81 -16.42 14.60
N ALA A 488 -7.91 -16.06 13.91
CA ALA A 488 -9.20 -16.75 14.07
C ALA A 488 -9.10 -18.24 13.69
N LEU A 489 -8.45 -18.55 12.57
CA LEU A 489 -8.17 -19.92 12.11
C LEU A 489 -7.32 -20.69 13.12
N ASN A 490 -6.20 -20.11 13.57
CA ASN A 490 -5.32 -20.79 14.52
C ASN A 490 -6.00 -21.07 15.86
N LYS A 491 -6.81 -20.11 16.37
CA LYS A 491 -7.57 -20.29 17.60
C LYS A 491 -8.60 -21.41 17.47
N ALA A 492 -9.37 -21.40 16.38
CA ALA A 492 -10.36 -22.43 16.13
C ALA A 492 -9.70 -23.79 15.85
N ALA A 493 -8.60 -23.85 15.14
CA ALA A 493 -7.83 -25.07 14.92
C ALA A 493 -7.40 -25.71 16.24
N ALA A 494 -6.94 -24.92 17.20
CA ALA A 494 -6.62 -25.40 18.54
C ALA A 494 -7.86 -25.86 19.33
N GLU A 495 -8.98 -25.15 19.22
CA GLU A 495 -10.23 -25.46 19.93
C GLU A 495 -10.89 -26.74 19.42
N TYR A 496 -10.92 -26.95 18.10
CA TYR A 496 -11.56 -28.10 17.46
C TYR A 496 -10.58 -29.25 17.11
N GLY A 497 -9.31 -29.14 17.50
CA GLY A 497 -8.30 -30.17 17.22
C GLY A 497 -8.00 -30.38 15.74
N ALA A 498 -8.21 -29.35 14.90
CA ALA A 498 -7.95 -29.43 13.48
C ALA A 498 -6.45 -29.20 13.20
N PRO A 499 -5.79 -30.01 12.36
CA PRO A 499 -4.36 -29.85 12.03
C PRO A 499 -4.15 -28.73 10.99
N VAL A 500 -4.64 -27.53 11.28
CA VAL A 500 -4.56 -26.35 10.43
C VAL A 500 -3.67 -25.30 11.09
N LYS A 501 -2.71 -24.75 10.32
CA LYS A 501 -1.86 -23.65 10.75
C LYS A 501 -1.97 -22.51 9.75
N ALA A 502 -2.42 -21.35 10.20
CA ALA A 502 -2.59 -20.19 9.35
C ALA A 502 -1.53 -19.11 9.64
N ALA A 503 -1.07 -18.46 8.59
CA ALA A 503 -0.19 -17.30 8.67
C ALA A 503 -0.72 -16.14 7.84
N ALA A 504 -0.36 -14.92 8.25
CA ALA A 504 -0.69 -13.71 7.55
C ALA A 504 0.44 -13.32 6.59
N GLY A 505 0.05 -12.83 5.41
CA GLY A 505 1.00 -12.28 4.43
C GLY A 505 0.46 -11.02 3.77
N SER A 506 1.36 -10.25 3.17
CA SER A 506 1.01 -9.12 2.31
C SER A 506 1.20 -9.48 0.84
N TYR A 507 0.29 -8.98 0.01
CA TYR A 507 0.46 -9.07 -1.44
C TYR A 507 1.72 -8.28 -1.85
N GLY A 508 2.55 -8.88 -2.71
CA GLY A 508 3.86 -8.34 -3.09
C GLY A 508 5.05 -9.05 -2.42
N ALA A 509 4.88 -9.50 -1.17
CA ALA A 509 5.90 -10.28 -0.45
C ALA A 509 5.55 -11.79 -0.34
N HIS A 510 4.50 -12.25 -1.00
CA HIS A 510 3.97 -13.61 -0.87
C HIS A 510 4.70 -14.66 -1.70
N MET A 511 5.35 -14.26 -2.79
CA MET A 511 5.95 -15.19 -3.77
C MET A 511 6.96 -16.15 -3.15
N ASP A 512 7.83 -15.64 -2.29
CA ASP A 512 8.92 -16.42 -1.72
C ASP A 512 8.45 -17.42 -0.64
N ILE A 513 7.29 -17.15 -0.02
CA ILE A 513 6.74 -17.97 1.08
C ILE A 513 5.60 -18.88 0.64
N MET A 514 4.91 -18.56 -0.47
CA MET A 514 3.68 -19.25 -0.88
C MET A 514 3.86 -20.75 -1.14
N LYS A 515 5.05 -21.17 -1.57
CA LYS A 515 5.41 -22.58 -1.80
C LYS A 515 5.34 -23.47 -0.55
N ASP A 516 5.36 -22.86 0.63
CA ASP A 516 5.36 -23.57 1.92
C ASP A 516 3.92 -23.76 2.47
N TYR A 517 2.89 -23.41 1.65
CA TYR A 517 1.49 -23.45 2.03
C TYR A 517 0.67 -24.34 1.08
N ASP A 518 -0.40 -24.91 1.62
CA ASP A 518 -1.35 -25.76 0.87
C ASP A 518 -2.51 -24.95 0.29
N LEU A 519 -2.87 -23.84 0.95
CA LEU A 519 -3.98 -22.97 0.56
C LEU A 519 -3.61 -21.50 0.75
N VAL A 520 -3.94 -20.69 -0.26
CA VAL A 520 -3.88 -19.22 -0.19
C VAL A 520 -5.29 -18.66 -0.15
N ILE A 521 -5.61 -17.84 0.85
CA ILE A 521 -6.90 -17.13 0.98
C ILE A 521 -6.69 -15.65 0.71
N LEU A 522 -7.41 -15.09 -0.26
CA LEU A 522 -7.33 -13.68 -0.60
C LEU A 522 -8.38 -12.87 0.17
N ALA A 523 -7.90 -11.88 0.91
CA ALA A 523 -8.75 -10.84 1.46
C ALA A 523 -9.36 -9.98 0.34
N PRO A 524 -10.51 -9.33 0.56
CA PRO A 524 -11.22 -8.54 -0.45
C PRO A 524 -10.38 -7.46 -1.13
N GLN A 525 -9.42 -6.86 -0.41
CA GLN A 525 -8.55 -5.79 -0.92
C GLN A 525 -7.63 -6.26 -2.05
N VAL A 526 -7.30 -7.55 -2.10
CA VAL A 526 -6.41 -8.14 -3.11
C VAL A 526 -7.16 -9.06 -4.08
N ALA A 527 -8.47 -9.16 -3.97
CA ALA A 527 -9.31 -9.99 -4.86
C ALA A 527 -9.21 -9.58 -6.34
N SER A 528 -8.88 -8.31 -6.63
CA SER A 528 -8.59 -7.82 -8.00
C SER A 528 -7.36 -8.48 -8.63
N ASN A 529 -6.46 -9.02 -7.82
CA ASN A 529 -5.23 -9.69 -8.29
C ASN A 529 -5.40 -11.24 -8.37
N TYR A 530 -6.64 -11.74 -8.28
CA TYR A 530 -6.93 -13.18 -8.26
C TYR A 530 -6.29 -13.93 -9.44
N GLU A 531 -6.41 -13.41 -10.65
CA GLU A 531 -5.87 -14.07 -11.85
C GLU A 531 -4.33 -14.19 -11.85
N ASP A 532 -3.65 -13.18 -11.31
CA ASP A 532 -2.20 -13.18 -11.18
C ASP A 532 -1.74 -14.19 -10.13
N ILE A 533 -2.39 -14.17 -8.95
CA ILE A 533 -2.08 -15.09 -7.85
C ILE A 533 -2.44 -16.53 -8.26
N LYS A 534 -3.50 -16.71 -9.05
CA LYS A 534 -3.88 -18.01 -9.59
C LYS A 534 -2.80 -18.61 -10.48
N GLN A 535 -2.17 -17.80 -11.34
CA GLN A 535 -1.04 -18.27 -12.14
C GLN A 535 0.14 -18.72 -11.25
N ASP A 536 0.39 -18.02 -10.14
CA ASP A 536 1.45 -18.37 -9.22
C ASP A 536 1.12 -19.64 -8.42
N THR A 537 -0.12 -19.76 -7.91
CA THR A 537 -0.58 -20.94 -7.16
C THR A 537 -0.68 -22.18 -8.04
N ASP A 538 -1.19 -22.05 -9.29
CA ASP A 538 -1.26 -23.16 -10.25
C ASP A 538 0.15 -23.73 -10.57
N ARG A 539 1.18 -22.88 -10.65
CA ARG A 539 2.57 -23.31 -10.85
C ARG A 539 3.16 -24.08 -9.67
N LEU A 540 2.74 -23.72 -8.46
CA LEU A 540 3.25 -24.31 -7.23
C LEU A 540 2.40 -25.48 -6.72
N GLY A 541 1.25 -25.75 -7.36
CA GLY A 541 0.31 -26.76 -6.91
C GLY A 541 -0.42 -26.38 -5.62
N VAL A 542 -0.50 -25.07 -5.31
CA VAL A 542 -1.16 -24.53 -4.11
C VAL A 542 -2.61 -24.17 -4.43
N LYS A 543 -3.55 -24.51 -3.57
CA LYS A 543 -4.96 -24.12 -3.75
C LYS A 543 -5.17 -22.62 -3.51
N LEU A 544 -6.14 -22.01 -4.20
CA LEU A 544 -6.44 -20.58 -4.10
C LEU A 544 -7.93 -20.36 -3.85
N ALA A 545 -8.25 -19.65 -2.77
CA ALA A 545 -9.59 -19.19 -2.45
C ALA A 545 -9.64 -17.66 -2.36
N LYS A 546 -10.75 -17.07 -2.81
CA LYS A 546 -11.02 -15.63 -2.65
C LYS A 546 -12.21 -15.42 -1.75
N THR A 547 -12.17 -14.37 -0.93
CA THR A 547 -13.27 -13.97 -0.07
C THR A 547 -13.89 -12.65 -0.51
N GLN A 548 -15.17 -12.45 -0.21
CA GLN A 548 -15.87 -11.17 -0.39
C GLN A 548 -15.91 -10.40 0.93
N GLY A 549 -16.12 -9.07 0.87
CA GLY A 549 -16.01 -8.20 2.05
C GLY A 549 -16.79 -8.65 3.28
N GLY A 550 -18.09 -8.92 3.15
CA GLY A 550 -18.93 -9.40 4.25
C GLY A 550 -18.54 -10.79 4.75
N GLN A 551 -18.23 -11.71 3.84
CA GLN A 551 -17.77 -13.07 4.15
C GLN A 551 -16.45 -13.03 4.94
N TYR A 552 -15.47 -12.25 4.47
CA TYR A 552 -14.16 -12.12 5.12
C TYR A 552 -14.28 -11.68 6.58
N ILE A 553 -15.08 -10.64 6.84
CA ILE A 553 -15.30 -10.14 8.20
C ILE A 553 -15.98 -11.19 9.08
N LYS A 554 -16.95 -11.92 8.55
CA LYS A 554 -17.58 -13.02 9.29
C LYS A 554 -16.54 -14.06 9.69
N LEU A 555 -15.70 -14.49 8.74
CA LEU A 555 -14.64 -15.48 9.00
C LEU A 555 -13.60 -14.99 10.04
N THR A 556 -13.32 -13.69 10.11
CA THR A 556 -12.42 -13.17 11.16
C THR A 556 -13.01 -13.20 12.57
N ARG A 557 -14.32 -13.36 12.71
CA ARG A 557 -15.06 -13.37 14.00
C ARG A 557 -15.62 -14.74 14.35
N ASP A 558 -15.83 -15.57 13.35
CA ASP A 558 -16.40 -16.92 13.46
C ASP A 558 -15.30 -17.94 13.11
N GLY A 559 -14.55 -18.36 14.12
CA GLY A 559 -13.46 -19.32 13.93
C GLY A 559 -13.93 -20.68 13.43
N GLN A 560 -15.12 -21.14 13.86
CA GLN A 560 -15.73 -22.38 13.37
C GLN A 560 -16.05 -22.26 11.89
N GLY A 561 -16.71 -21.17 11.48
CA GLY A 561 -17.01 -20.89 10.07
C GLY A 561 -15.75 -20.73 9.23
N ALA A 562 -14.67 -20.18 9.79
CA ALA A 562 -13.38 -20.06 9.11
C ALA A 562 -12.74 -21.44 8.86
N LEU A 563 -12.78 -22.36 9.83
CA LEU A 563 -12.33 -23.74 9.65
C LEU A 563 -13.17 -24.50 8.63
N ALA A 564 -14.50 -24.35 8.69
CA ALA A 564 -15.41 -24.96 7.72
C ALA A 564 -15.09 -24.47 6.29
N PHE A 565 -14.83 -23.16 6.12
CA PHE A 565 -14.41 -22.59 4.84
C PHE A 565 -13.10 -23.19 4.33
N VAL A 566 -12.10 -23.39 5.20
CA VAL A 566 -10.83 -24.04 4.84
C VAL A 566 -11.06 -25.50 4.47
N GLN A 567 -11.86 -26.24 5.25
CA GLN A 567 -12.19 -27.64 5.00
C GLN A 567 -12.85 -27.84 3.63
N GLU A 568 -13.79 -26.99 3.26
CA GLU A 568 -14.49 -27.00 1.97
C GLU A 568 -13.51 -26.88 0.79
N GLN A 569 -12.40 -26.13 0.95
CA GLN A 569 -11.38 -25.99 -0.11
C GLN A 569 -10.57 -27.27 -0.32
N PHE A 570 -10.60 -28.22 0.60
CA PHE A 570 -9.86 -29.50 0.50
C PHE A 570 -10.78 -30.69 0.24
N GLU A 571 -12.09 -30.53 0.27
CA GLU A 571 -13.06 -31.59 -0.05
C GLU A 571 -13.24 -31.81 -1.57
N ASP A 572 -12.74 -30.90 -2.43
CA ASP A 572 -12.62 -31.04 -3.89
C ASP A 572 -11.25 -31.64 -4.26
#